data_1cf5eb16e368c2c4c8e00bd7d36d6d4e
#
_entry.id   1cf5eb16e368c2c4c8e00bd7d36d6d4e
#
_cell.length_a   1.000
_cell.length_b   1.000
_cell.length_c   1.000
_cell.angle_alpha   90.00
_cell.angle_beta   90.00
_cell.angle_gamma   90.00
#
_symmetry.space_group_name_H-M   'P 1'
#
loop_
_entity.id
_entity.type
_entity.pdbx_description
1 polymer ?
#
loop_
_entity_poly.entity_id
_entity_poly.type
_entity_poly.pdbx_seq_one_letter_code
_entity_poly.pdbx_strand_id
1 'polypeptide(L)'
;NQITFCGQISDPIYHPDFLAFLEMMDGLGKGLRVATNGTNTKGMDEKWWEKAYSYGLGENCWYFGVDGLDEKSELYRIGSNFKQVWETMKMGVQYGHPIVWQYIIFGYNEHEIEQAKEIAHKEGITLLLIKTNRGFDPRSRNLRKNVQKAYENFNVPSEKNRVKKIKSEEYFNVTPELERWRKVRQGAFR
;
A
#
# COMPACT_ATOMS: atom_id res chain seq x y z
N ASN A 1 18.81 -7.63 -8.05
CA ASN A 1 17.88 -8.42 -7.23
C ASN A 1 17.06 -7.49 -6.36
N GLN A 2 15.74 -7.63 -6.39
CA GLN A 2 14.82 -6.83 -5.58
C GLN A 2 14.45 -7.60 -4.31
N ILE A 3 14.52 -6.92 -3.17
CA ILE A 3 13.96 -7.44 -1.91
C ILE A 3 12.59 -6.80 -1.71
N THR A 4 11.60 -7.65 -1.46
CA THR A 4 10.22 -7.20 -1.19
C THR A 4 9.85 -7.56 0.24
N PHE A 5 9.49 -6.55 1.03
CA PHE A 5 8.83 -6.72 2.32
C PHE A 5 7.33 -6.60 2.11
N CYS A 6 6.62 -7.67 2.37
CA CYS A 6 5.16 -7.68 2.41
C CYS A 6 4.71 -8.42 3.66
N GLY A 7 3.89 -7.76 4.47
CA GLY A 7 3.33 -8.38 5.66
C GLY A 7 2.19 -9.34 5.31
N GLN A 8 2.41 -10.63 5.50
CA GLN A 8 1.31 -11.63 5.52
C GLN A 8 0.82 -11.91 6.94
N ILE A 9 1.70 -11.76 7.92
CA ILE A 9 1.42 -12.04 9.34
C ILE A 9 1.53 -10.76 10.15
N SER A 10 2.52 -9.90 9.84
CA SER A 10 2.79 -8.62 10.51
C SER A 10 3.25 -7.59 9.47
N ASP A 11 3.05 -6.32 9.77
CA ASP A 11 3.56 -5.24 8.93
C ASP A 11 5.09 -5.12 9.10
N PRO A 12 5.87 -5.02 8.02
CA PRO A 12 7.33 -4.97 8.09
C PRO A 12 7.85 -3.76 8.89
N ILE A 13 7.14 -2.63 8.89
CA ILE A 13 7.57 -1.43 9.62
C ILE A 13 7.54 -1.62 11.15
N TYR A 14 6.85 -2.65 11.65
CA TYR A 14 6.76 -2.93 13.09
C TYR A 14 7.96 -3.73 13.62
N HIS A 15 8.86 -4.16 12.74
CA HIS A 15 10.09 -4.81 13.20
C HIS A 15 11.00 -3.78 13.89
N PRO A 16 11.50 -4.04 15.11
CA PRO A 16 12.29 -3.06 15.86
C PRO A 16 13.53 -2.57 15.13
N ASP A 17 14.16 -3.42 14.32
CA ASP A 17 15.37 -3.10 13.56
C ASP A 17 15.06 -2.64 12.11
N PHE A 18 13.82 -2.27 11.79
CA PHE A 18 13.46 -1.94 10.42
C PHE A 18 14.25 -0.75 9.86
N LEU A 19 14.48 0.30 10.67
CA LEU A 19 15.31 1.44 10.26
C LEU A 19 16.77 1.05 10.03
N ALA A 20 17.34 0.22 10.89
CA ALA A 20 18.71 -0.27 10.71
C ALA A 20 18.83 -1.12 9.43
N PHE A 21 17.79 -1.87 9.10
CA PHE A 21 17.73 -2.61 7.86
C PHE A 21 17.66 -1.69 6.63
N LEU A 22 16.86 -0.61 6.67
CA LEU A 22 16.83 0.40 5.60
C LEU A 22 18.22 1.03 5.40
N GLU A 23 18.89 1.40 6.48
CA GLU A 23 20.25 1.96 6.47
C GLU A 23 21.26 0.99 5.84
N MET A 24 21.22 -0.27 6.24
CA MET A 24 22.08 -1.29 5.67
C MET A 24 21.86 -1.44 4.14
N MET A 25 20.60 -1.47 3.70
CA MET A 25 20.27 -1.61 2.29
C MET A 25 20.69 -0.39 1.47
N ASP A 26 20.54 0.80 2.02
CA ASP A 26 21.02 2.05 1.44
C ASP A 26 22.54 2.01 1.26
N GLY A 27 23.29 1.65 2.30
CA GLY A 27 24.74 1.48 2.25
C GLY A 27 25.22 0.43 1.24
N LEU A 28 24.38 -0.55 0.90
CA LEU A 28 24.64 -1.54 -0.16
C LEU A 28 24.18 -1.08 -1.55
N GLY A 29 23.61 0.10 -1.70
CA GLY A 29 23.01 0.60 -2.95
C GLY A 29 21.90 -0.31 -3.46
N LYS A 30 21.10 -0.89 -2.55
CA LYS A 30 20.00 -1.81 -2.85
C LYS A 30 18.66 -1.22 -2.49
N GLY A 31 17.80 -1.07 -3.46
CA GLY A 31 16.46 -0.60 -3.23
C GLY A 31 15.49 -1.69 -2.82
N LEU A 32 14.45 -1.28 -2.12
CA LEU A 32 13.42 -2.12 -1.54
C LEU A 32 12.05 -1.85 -2.13
N ARG A 33 11.21 -2.86 -2.12
CA ARG A 33 9.76 -2.69 -2.17
C ARG A 33 9.19 -2.95 -0.78
N VAL A 34 8.59 -1.94 -0.18
CA VAL A 34 7.96 -2.04 1.14
C VAL A 34 6.45 -1.94 0.98
N ALA A 35 5.72 -2.97 1.39
CA ALA A 35 4.26 -2.94 1.44
C ALA A 35 3.82 -2.88 2.90
N THR A 36 3.08 -1.84 3.25
CA THR A 36 2.68 -1.53 4.63
C THR A 36 1.26 -0.98 4.69
N ASN A 37 0.64 -1.08 5.86
CA ASN A 37 -0.57 -0.32 6.17
C ASN A 37 -0.26 1.13 6.60
N GLY A 38 1.00 1.43 6.91
CA GLY A 38 1.46 2.76 7.27
C GLY A 38 0.99 3.26 8.64
N THR A 39 0.32 2.43 9.41
CA THR A 39 -0.22 2.81 10.71
C THR A 39 0.89 2.90 11.75
N ASN A 40 0.99 4.03 12.43
CA ASN A 40 1.96 4.22 13.49
C ASN A 40 1.68 3.32 14.70
N THR A 41 2.76 2.81 15.29
CA THR A 41 2.75 2.17 16.59
C THR A 41 3.57 2.99 17.59
N LYS A 42 3.69 2.51 18.83
CA LYS A 42 4.48 3.19 19.86
C LYS A 42 5.91 3.45 19.39
N GLY A 43 6.33 4.71 19.40
CA GLY A 43 7.67 5.13 18.97
C GLY A 43 7.79 5.47 17.49
N MET A 44 6.70 5.33 16.73
CA MET A 44 6.65 5.77 15.33
C MET A 44 5.91 7.11 15.26
N ASP A 45 6.64 8.15 15.01
CA ASP A 45 6.16 9.52 14.81
C ASP A 45 6.63 10.07 13.45
N GLU A 46 6.42 11.35 13.23
CA GLU A 46 6.88 12.05 12.03
C GLU A 46 8.40 11.90 11.82
N LYS A 47 9.19 12.03 12.87
CA LYS A 47 10.66 11.88 12.81
C LYS A 47 11.10 10.46 12.44
N TRP A 48 10.34 9.46 12.88
CA TRP A 48 10.58 8.09 12.48
C TRP A 48 10.41 7.92 10.96
N TRP A 49 9.35 8.51 10.39
CA TRP A 49 9.10 8.46 8.95
C TRP A 49 10.10 9.29 8.15
N GLU A 50 10.48 10.49 8.63
CA GLU A 50 11.58 11.28 8.04
C GLU A 50 12.86 10.45 7.95
N LYS A 51 13.20 9.75 9.03
CA LYS A 51 14.36 8.87 9.06
C LYS A 51 14.20 7.69 8.09
N ALA A 52 13.04 7.05 8.04
CA ALA A 52 12.79 5.95 7.11
C ALA A 52 12.91 6.40 5.64
N TYR A 53 12.41 7.57 5.30
CA TYR A 53 12.48 8.13 3.95
C TYR A 53 13.85 8.75 3.61
N SER A 54 14.70 9.01 4.58
CA SER A 54 16.06 9.47 4.31
C SER A 54 16.95 8.39 3.69
N TYR A 55 16.55 7.12 3.76
CA TYR A 55 17.27 5.99 3.19
C TYR A 55 16.77 5.59 1.81
N GLY A 56 17.67 5.21 0.92
CA GLY A 56 17.36 4.65 -0.39
C GLY A 56 16.55 5.59 -1.28
N LEU A 57 16.93 6.87 -1.33
CA LEU A 57 16.26 7.89 -2.14
C LEU A 57 16.17 7.47 -3.60
N GLY A 58 14.92 7.39 -4.12
CA GLY A 58 14.64 6.93 -5.48
C GLY A 58 14.79 5.42 -5.71
N GLU A 59 15.40 4.68 -4.78
CA GLU A 59 15.61 3.24 -4.85
C GLU A 59 14.55 2.42 -4.10
N ASN A 60 13.95 3.00 -3.05
CA ASN A 60 12.88 2.38 -2.30
C ASN A 60 11.52 2.76 -2.88
N CYS A 61 10.65 1.78 -3.07
CA CYS A 61 9.26 1.99 -3.48
C CYS A 61 8.32 1.54 -2.36
N TRP A 62 7.43 2.45 -1.96
CA TRP A 62 6.53 2.23 -0.84
C TRP A 62 5.10 2.00 -1.31
N TYR A 63 4.50 0.92 -0.86
CA TYR A 63 3.13 0.52 -1.16
C TYR A 63 2.28 0.64 0.11
N PHE A 64 1.36 1.58 0.12
CA PHE A 64 0.46 1.82 1.25
C PHE A 64 -0.92 1.25 0.99
N GLY A 65 -1.42 0.47 1.91
CA GLY A 65 -2.77 -0.04 1.84
C GLY A 65 -3.76 0.93 2.49
N VAL A 66 -4.60 1.57 1.67
CA VAL A 66 -5.67 2.47 2.13
C VAL A 66 -6.91 2.23 1.27
N ASP A 67 -7.99 1.74 1.86
CA ASP A 67 -9.14 1.23 1.12
C ASP A 67 -10.37 2.15 1.24
N GLY A 68 -10.18 3.45 0.96
CA GLY A 68 -11.20 4.51 1.00
C GLY A 68 -10.57 5.89 1.02
N LEU A 69 -11.41 6.94 0.99
CA LEU A 69 -10.98 8.35 0.97
C LEU A 69 -11.01 9.02 2.35
N ASP A 70 -11.56 8.35 3.33
CA ASP A 70 -11.76 8.84 4.68
C ASP A 70 -11.63 7.70 5.71
N GLU A 71 -12.17 7.90 6.88
CA GLU A 71 -12.22 6.92 7.97
C GLU A 71 -12.89 5.59 7.56
N LYS A 72 -13.66 5.53 6.46
CA LYS A 72 -14.21 4.26 5.95
C LYS A 72 -13.11 3.27 5.54
N SER A 73 -11.90 3.76 5.20
CA SER A 73 -10.76 2.89 4.96
C SER A 73 -10.44 2.01 6.19
N GLU A 74 -10.79 2.47 7.37
CA GLU A 74 -10.58 1.78 8.65
C GLU A 74 -11.56 0.61 8.86
N LEU A 75 -12.64 0.54 8.07
CA LEU A 75 -13.57 -0.59 8.10
C LEU A 75 -12.88 -1.92 7.79
N TYR A 76 -11.97 -1.92 6.82
CA TYR A 76 -11.16 -3.08 6.47
C TYR A 76 -9.85 -3.13 7.25
N ARG A 77 -9.19 -1.97 7.42
CA ARG A 77 -7.90 -1.85 8.13
C ARG A 77 -8.12 -1.40 9.57
N ILE A 78 -8.72 -2.29 10.34
CA ILE A 78 -9.08 -2.03 11.75
C ILE A 78 -7.87 -1.53 12.53
N GLY A 79 -8.01 -0.37 13.17
CA GLY A 79 -6.96 0.27 13.97
C GLY A 79 -5.96 1.10 13.16
N SER A 80 -6.18 1.27 11.84
CA SER A 80 -5.44 2.28 11.08
C SER A 80 -5.93 3.69 11.43
N ASN A 81 -5.15 4.68 11.05
CA ASN A 81 -5.53 6.09 11.10
C ASN A 81 -5.35 6.69 9.71
N PHE A 82 -6.45 6.86 8.98
CA PHE A 82 -6.44 7.35 7.61
C PHE A 82 -5.63 8.65 7.46
N LYS A 83 -5.91 9.64 8.29
CA LYS A 83 -5.26 10.96 8.21
C LYS A 83 -3.75 10.84 8.40
N GLN A 84 -3.29 10.08 9.39
CA GLN A 84 -1.87 9.87 9.64
C GLN A 84 -1.20 9.14 8.47
N VAL A 85 -1.80 8.06 7.95
CA VAL A 85 -1.24 7.32 6.81
C VAL A 85 -1.16 8.20 5.57
N TRP A 86 -2.18 9.05 5.35
CA TRP A 86 -2.23 9.96 4.22
C TRP A 86 -1.10 11.00 4.25
N GLU A 87 -0.87 11.63 5.40
CA GLU A 87 0.25 12.58 5.58
C GLU A 87 1.60 11.87 5.40
N THR A 88 1.74 10.65 5.89
CA THR A 88 2.92 9.82 5.68
C THR A 88 3.20 9.56 4.18
N MET A 89 2.17 9.24 3.40
CA MET A 89 2.31 9.04 1.95
C MET A 89 2.78 10.33 1.25
N LYS A 90 2.20 11.48 1.59
CA LYS A 90 2.61 12.78 1.04
C LYS A 90 4.05 13.12 1.40
N MET A 91 4.46 12.85 2.61
CA MET A 91 5.86 13.00 3.02
C MET A 91 6.80 12.15 2.15
N GLY A 92 6.45 10.89 1.88
CA GLY A 92 7.24 10.02 1.00
C GLY A 92 7.39 10.59 -0.41
N VAL A 93 6.34 11.23 -0.97
CA VAL A 93 6.43 11.94 -2.26
C VAL A 93 7.40 13.11 -2.17
N GLN A 94 7.35 13.91 -1.09
CA GLN A 94 8.27 15.05 -0.87
C GLN A 94 9.73 14.61 -0.79
N TYR A 95 9.99 13.42 -0.24
CA TYR A 95 11.32 12.79 -0.24
C TYR A 95 11.73 12.15 -1.57
N GLY A 96 10.87 12.22 -2.61
CA GLY A 96 11.17 11.70 -3.94
C GLY A 96 11.04 10.17 -4.09
N HIS A 97 10.39 9.50 -3.15
CA HIS A 97 10.11 8.09 -3.26
C HIS A 97 8.92 7.80 -4.19
N PRO A 98 8.96 6.74 -5.00
CA PRO A 98 7.76 6.20 -5.63
C PRO A 98 6.78 5.72 -4.55
N ILE A 99 5.64 6.38 -4.44
CA ILE A 99 4.55 6.03 -3.53
C ILE A 99 3.42 5.40 -4.31
N VAL A 100 3.00 4.21 -3.90
CA VAL A 100 1.88 3.47 -4.48
C VAL A 100 0.77 3.30 -3.46
N TRP A 101 -0.36 3.90 -3.74
CA TRP A 101 -1.58 3.73 -2.98
C TRP A 101 -2.30 2.46 -3.44
N GLN A 102 -2.28 1.42 -2.64
CA GLN A 102 -3.04 0.19 -2.87
C GLN A 102 -4.47 0.38 -2.36
N TYR A 103 -5.43 0.27 -3.26
CA TYR A 103 -6.85 0.44 -3.00
C TYR A 103 -7.60 -0.85 -3.38
N ILE A 104 -8.04 -1.61 -2.40
CA ILE A 104 -8.89 -2.78 -2.62
C ILE A 104 -10.33 -2.31 -2.79
N ILE A 105 -10.96 -2.74 -3.89
CA ILE A 105 -12.32 -2.34 -4.20
C ILE A 105 -13.30 -3.22 -3.46
N PHE A 106 -14.11 -2.58 -2.61
CA PHE A 106 -15.27 -3.14 -1.89
C PHE A 106 -16.54 -2.41 -2.30
N GLY A 107 -17.71 -2.94 -1.95
CA GLY A 107 -18.98 -2.27 -2.23
C GLY A 107 -19.13 -0.91 -1.52
N TYR A 108 -18.51 -0.74 -0.36
CA TYR A 108 -18.59 0.52 0.39
C TYR A 108 -17.73 1.65 -0.20
N ASN A 109 -16.73 1.34 -1.01
CA ASN A 109 -15.78 2.32 -1.55
C ASN A 109 -15.72 2.38 -3.08
N GLU A 110 -16.43 1.50 -3.81
CA GLU A 110 -16.34 1.45 -5.29
C GLU A 110 -16.83 2.73 -5.98
N HIS A 111 -17.67 3.51 -5.32
CA HIS A 111 -18.19 4.79 -5.83
C HIS A 111 -17.18 5.93 -5.71
N GLU A 112 -16.12 5.76 -4.93
CA GLU A 112 -15.06 6.75 -4.69
C GLU A 112 -13.90 6.65 -5.69
N ILE A 113 -13.90 5.66 -6.59
CA ILE A 113 -12.74 5.34 -7.45
C ILE A 113 -12.29 6.53 -8.30
N GLU A 114 -13.22 7.25 -8.93
CA GLU A 114 -12.85 8.39 -9.78
C GLU A 114 -12.25 9.53 -8.96
N GLN A 115 -12.82 9.82 -7.80
CA GLN A 115 -12.25 10.79 -6.86
C GLN A 115 -10.87 10.36 -6.36
N ALA A 116 -10.67 9.06 -6.09
CA ALA A 116 -9.36 8.53 -5.71
C ALA A 116 -8.30 8.73 -6.81
N LYS A 117 -8.68 8.57 -8.09
CA LYS A 117 -7.79 8.85 -9.22
C LYS A 117 -7.38 10.32 -9.29
N GLU A 118 -8.32 11.24 -9.11
CA GLU A 118 -8.07 12.67 -9.10
C GLU A 118 -7.14 13.08 -7.96
N ILE A 119 -7.40 12.57 -6.76
CA ILE A 119 -6.57 12.83 -5.58
C ILE A 119 -5.16 12.28 -5.78
N ALA A 120 -5.03 11.04 -6.25
CA ALA A 120 -3.74 10.43 -6.51
C ALA A 120 -2.92 11.23 -7.54
N HIS A 121 -3.59 11.72 -8.60
CA HIS A 121 -2.94 12.58 -9.60
C HIS A 121 -2.43 13.89 -8.98
N LYS A 122 -3.28 14.56 -8.22
CA LYS A 122 -2.96 15.83 -7.54
C LYS A 122 -1.78 15.70 -6.58
N GLU A 123 -1.72 14.62 -5.82
CA GLU A 123 -0.69 14.40 -4.79
C GLU A 123 0.57 13.70 -5.32
N GLY A 124 0.67 13.43 -6.63
CA GLY A 124 1.82 12.76 -7.22
C GLY A 124 1.99 11.30 -6.78
N ILE A 125 0.89 10.62 -6.45
CA ILE A 125 0.84 9.26 -5.97
C ILE A 125 0.35 8.34 -7.08
N THR A 126 0.95 7.17 -7.26
CA THR A 126 0.40 6.15 -8.15
C THR A 126 -0.72 5.39 -7.44
N LEU A 127 -1.92 5.36 -8.02
CA LEU A 127 -3.03 4.56 -7.52
C LEU A 127 -3.01 3.16 -8.13
N LEU A 128 -3.02 2.14 -7.29
CA LEU A 128 -3.16 0.74 -7.67
C LEU A 128 -4.53 0.22 -7.22
N LEU A 129 -5.47 0.11 -8.16
CA LEU A 129 -6.76 -0.52 -7.92
C LEU A 129 -6.63 -2.03 -7.91
N ILE A 130 -7.16 -2.67 -6.88
CA ILE A 130 -7.10 -4.11 -6.68
C ILE A 130 -8.53 -4.67 -6.63
N LYS A 131 -8.91 -5.41 -7.66
CA LYS A 131 -10.13 -6.24 -7.65
C LYS A 131 -9.78 -7.61 -7.07
N THR A 132 -10.52 -8.06 -6.10
CA THR A 132 -10.28 -9.34 -5.43
C THR A 132 -11.58 -10.07 -5.16
N ASN A 133 -11.53 -11.39 -5.13
CA ASN A 133 -12.63 -12.22 -4.61
C ASN A 133 -12.39 -12.64 -3.16
N ARG A 134 -11.31 -12.15 -2.53
CA ARG A 134 -10.98 -12.46 -1.14
C ARG A 134 -12.11 -11.97 -0.24
N GLY A 135 -12.75 -12.89 0.48
CA GLY A 135 -13.87 -12.60 1.37
C GLY A 135 -15.26 -12.65 0.73
N PHE A 136 -15.34 -12.71 -0.61
CA PHE A 136 -16.61 -12.86 -1.34
C PHE A 136 -16.79 -14.27 -1.90
N ASP A 137 -15.75 -15.10 -1.92
CA ASP A 137 -15.85 -16.51 -2.34
C ASP A 137 -16.24 -17.36 -1.12
N PRO A 138 -17.45 -17.93 -1.11
CA PRO A 138 -17.91 -18.80 -0.03
C PRO A 138 -17.05 -20.06 0.13
N ARG A 139 -16.19 -20.36 -0.84
CA ARG A 139 -15.24 -21.49 -0.80
C ARG A 139 -13.94 -21.13 -0.08
N SER A 140 -13.68 -19.86 0.21
CA SER A 140 -12.49 -19.43 0.96
C SER A 140 -12.66 -19.75 2.45
N ARG A 141 -12.48 -21.02 2.82
CA ARG A 141 -12.69 -21.56 4.18
C ARG A 141 -11.67 -21.06 5.22
N ASN A 142 -10.66 -20.29 4.82
CA ASN A 142 -9.52 -19.91 5.67
C ASN A 142 -9.62 -18.51 6.28
N LEU A 143 -10.76 -17.84 6.17
CA LEU A 143 -10.98 -16.59 6.86
C LEU A 143 -11.25 -16.86 8.34
N ARG A 144 -10.38 -16.32 9.22
CA ARG A 144 -10.67 -16.33 10.66
C ARG A 144 -12.06 -15.72 10.88
N LYS A 145 -12.86 -16.30 11.81
CA LYS A 145 -14.24 -15.86 12.10
C LYS A 145 -14.41 -14.35 12.23
N ASN A 146 -13.40 -13.65 12.76
CA ASN A 146 -13.42 -12.19 12.92
C ASN A 146 -13.32 -11.44 11.59
N VAL A 147 -12.56 -11.97 10.63
CA VAL A 147 -12.43 -11.43 9.27
C VAL A 147 -13.72 -11.69 8.52
N GLN A 148 -14.33 -12.87 8.69
CA GLN A 148 -15.61 -13.21 8.07
C GLN A 148 -16.73 -12.29 8.54
N LYS A 149 -16.79 -11.97 9.85
CA LYS A 149 -17.76 -11.03 10.41
C LYS A 149 -17.54 -9.58 9.92
N ALA A 150 -16.29 -9.16 9.70
CA ALA A 150 -15.98 -7.89 9.06
C ALA A 150 -16.43 -7.89 7.57
N TYR A 151 -16.25 -9.00 6.85
CA TYR A 151 -16.69 -9.13 5.45
C TYR A 151 -18.21 -9.18 5.30
N GLU A 152 -18.96 -9.70 6.27
CA GLU A 152 -20.43 -9.67 6.27
C GLU A 152 -20.97 -8.23 6.32
N ASN A 153 -20.19 -7.29 6.85
CA ASN A 153 -20.51 -5.86 6.87
C ASN A 153 -20.00 -5.10 5.62
N PHE A 154 -19.17 -5.73 4.78
CA PHE A 154 -18.69 -5.11 3.54
C PHE A 154 -19.63 -5.47 2.40
N ASN A 155 -20.27 -4.45 1.83
CA ASN A 155 -21.05 -4.64 0.62
C ASN A 155 -20.18 -5.23 -0.48
N VAL A 156 -20.63 -6.33 -1.06
CA VAL A 156 -19.97 -6.95 -2.21
C VAL A 156 -19.95 -5.94 -3.35
N PRO A 157 -18.80 -5.70 -4.00
CA PRO A 157 -18.73 -4.74 -5.10
C PRO A 157 -19.57 -5.19 -6.29
N SER A 158 -19.93 -4.25 -7.16
CA SER A 158 -20.69 -4.52 -8.40
C SER A 158 -19.93 -5.50 -9.30
N GLU A 159 -20.65 -6.17 -10.22
CA GLU A 159 -20.07 -7.21 -11.09
C GLU A 159 -18.85 -6.73 -11.88
N LYS A 160 -18.84 -5.47 -12.35
CA LYS A 160 -17.69 -4.86 -13.04
C LYS A 160 -16.41 -4.84 -12.20
N ASN A 161 -16.55 -4.82 -10.88
CA ASN A 161 -15.45 -4.78 -9.92
C ASN A 161 -15.14 -6.13 -9.27
N ARG A 162 -15.83 -7.20 -9.67
CA ARG A 162 -15.53 -8.57 -9.26
C ARG A 162 -14.56 -9.22 -10.23
N VAL A 163 -13.83 -10.20 -9.75
CA VAL A 163 -12.95 -11.03 -10.58
C VAL A 163 -13.29 -12.51 -10.46
N LYS A 164 -13.16 -13.24 -11.57
CA LYS A 164 -13.29 -14.71 -11.58
C LYS A 164 -12.05 -15.40 -11.01
N LYS A 165 -10.89 -14.74 -11.13
CA LYS A 165 -9.59 -15.15 -10.57
C LYS A 165 -9.37 -14.50 -9.20
N ILE A 166 -8.29 -14.87 -8.51
CA ILE A 166 -7.97 -14.44 -7.15
C ILE A 166 -7.91 -12.90 -7.02
N LYS A 167 -7.31 -12.22 -7.99
CA LYS A 167 -7.24 -10.75 -8.06
C LYS A 167 -6.92 -10.25 -9.47
N SER A 168 -7.22 -8.99 -9.73
CA SER A 168 -6.63 -8.22 -10.82
C SER A 168 -6.13 -6.87 -10.28
N GLU A 169 -5.13 -6.32 -10.93
CA GLU A 169 -4.45 -5.09 -10.54
C GLU A 169 -4.43 -4.13 -11.72
N GLU A 170 -4.77 -2.86 -11.48
CA GLU A 170 -4.77 -1.80 -12.47
C GLU A 170 -4.12 -0.54 -11.88
N TYR A 171 -3.12 0.01 -12.56
CA TYR A 171 -2.37 1.18 -12.11
C TYR A 171 -2.85 2.44 -12.82
N PHE A 172 -3.08 3.50 -12.05
CA PHE A 172 -3.42 4.84 -12.51
C PHE A 172 -2.38 5.84 -12.03
N ASN A 173 -2.19 6.92 -12.79
CA ASN A 173 -1.22 7.96 -12.48
C ASN A 173 0.16 7.36 -12.15
N VAL A 174 0.71 6.54 -13.06
CA VAL A 174 2.06 5.99 -12.87
C VAL A 174 3.06 7.14 -12.93
N THR A 175 3.65 7.44 -11.78
CA THR A 175 4.57 8.59 -11.65
C THR A 175 5.92 8.30 -12.31
N PRO A 176 6.68 9.33 -12.74
CA PRO A 176 8.02 9.15 -13.31
C PRO A 176 8.97 8.41 -12.39
N GLU A 177 8.86 8.61 -11.07
CA GLU A 177 9.64 7.92 -10.04
C GLU A 177 9.38 6.43 -10.06
N LEU A 178 8.08 6.03 -10.11
CA LEU A 178 7.71 4.61 -10.19
C LEU A 178 8.14 3.98 -11.52
N GLU A 179 8.02 4.71 -12.64
CA GLU A 179 8.51 4.22 -13.94
C GLU A 179 10.02 4.00 -13.93
N ARG A 180 10.78 4.96 -13.38
CA ARG A 180 12.24 4.85 -13.23
C ARG A 180 12.60 3.64 -12.38
N TRP A 181 11.93 3.51 -11.23
CA TRP A 181 12.11 2.38 -10.31
C TRP A 181 11.83 1.04 -11.00
N ARG A 182 10.79 0.93 -11.81
CA ARG A 182 10.45 -0.28 -12.58
C ARG A 182 11.50 -0.60 -13.64
N LYS A 183 11.97 0.40 -14.40
CA LYS A 183 12.98 0.23 -15.48
C LYS A 183 14.32 -0.27 -14.94
N VAL A 184 14.81 0.29 -13.85
CA VAL A 184 16.05 -0.14 -13.19
C VAL A 184 15.97 -1.63 -12.82
N ARG A 185 14.81 -2.09 -12.39
CA ARG A 185 14.62 -3.48 -11.96
C ARG A 185 14.43 -4.47 -13.10
N GLN A 186 13.83 -4.06 -14.19
CA GLN A 186 13.72 -4.89 -15.39
C GLN A 186 15.08 -5.04 -16.11
N GLY A 187 15.94 -4.04 -16.06
CA GLY A 187 17.30 -4.09 -16.62
C GLY A 187 18.26 -4.99 -15.84
N ALA A 188 17.99 -5.30 -14.59
CA ALA A 188 18.84 -6.18 -13.77
C ALA A 188 18.68 -7.69 -14.08
N PHE A 189 17.81 -8.05 -15.02
CA PHE A 189 17.57 -9.43 -15.47
C PHE A 189 18.16 -9.74 -16.87
N ARG A 190 19.06 -8.88 -17.38
CA ARG A 190 19.82 -9.15 -18.63
C ARG A 190 21.26 -9.47 -18.35
#